data_83dad1c965e15dd7ae7f0f42b233c11d
#
_entry.id   83dad1c965e15dd7ae7f0f42b233c11d
#
_cell.length_a   1.000
_cell.length_b   1.000
_cell.length_c   1.000
_cell.angle_alpha   90.00
_cell.angle_beta   90.00
_cell.angle_gamma   90.00
#
_symmetry.space_group_name_H-M   'P 1'
#
loop_
_entity.id
_entity.type
_entity.pdbx_description
1 polymer ?
#
loop_
_entity_poly.entity_id
_entity_poly.type
_entity_poly.pdbx_seq_one_letter_code
_entity_poly.pdbx_strand_id
1 'polypeptide(L)'
;FMLKWFFSLIGLMFLVMVAVIGGVLWVFWTYGQELPDYSQLARYEPPVATRIHAGNGALLAEFATQKRVFVPTKAIPPILIDAFLAAEDKSFFTHPGVDPVALVRASLTNLAALGTGRRPIGASTITQQVAKNFLLSNELSVDRKIKEAILAIRMERAFSKQQILALYLNEIYLGYGSYGVA
;
A
#
# COMPACT_ATOMS: atom_id res chain seq x y z
N PHE A 1 2.13 -30.66 -40.94
CA PHE A 1 2.65 -31.06 -39.61
C PHE A 1 2.79 -29.82 -38.68
N MET A 2 3.45 -28.76 -39.12
CA MET A 2 3.68 -27.51 -38.36
C MET A 2 2.39 -26.79 -37.94
N LEU A 3 1.35 -26.80 -38.81
CA LEU A 3 0.07 -26.14 -38.54
C LEU A 3 -0.67 -26.76 -37.33
N LYS A 4 -0.61 -28.08 -37.15
CA LYS A 4 -1.21 -28.77 -36.00
C LYS A 4 -0.52 -28.37 -34.68
N TRP A 5 0.80 -28.26 -34.66
CA TRP A 5 1.58 -27.81 -33.53
C TRP A 5 1.28 -26.36 -33.16
N PHE A 6 1.10 -25.50 -34.16
CA PHE A 6 0.73 -24.11 -33.98
C PHE A 6 -0.64 -23.96 -33.29
N PHE A 7 -1.65 -24.67 -33.76
CA PHE A 7 -2.99 -24.68 -33.14
C PHE A 7 -2.97 -25.30 -31.74
N SER A 8 -2.16 -26.34 -31.52
CA SER A 8 -2.00 -26.94 -30.21
C SER A 8 -1.36 -25.96 -29.22
N LEU A 9 -0.36 -25.17 -29.64
CA LEU A 9 0.28 -24.15 -28.79
C LEU A 9 -0.70 -23.03 -28.44
N ILE A 10 -1.47 -22.55 -29.41
CA ILE A 10 -2.51 -21.53 -29.16
C ILE A 10 -3.56 -22.06 -28.17
N GLY A 11 -4.02 -23.30 -28.35
CA GLY A 11 -4.95 -23.94 -27.45
C GLY A 11 -4.40 -24.06 -26.03
N LEU A 12 -3.13 -24.44 -25.88
CA LEU A 12 -2.48 -24.49 -24.58
C LEU A 12 -2.36 -23.11 -23.94
N MET A 13 -1.95 -22.09 -24.70
CA MET A 13 -1.88 -20.71 -24.20
C MET A 13 -3.25 -20.20 -23.75
N PHE A 14 -4.31 -20.52 -24.49
CA PHE A 14 -5.67 -20.14 -24.12
C PHE A 14 -6.11 -20.84 -22.82
N LEU A 15 -5.84 -22.13 -22.66
CA LEU A 15 -6.15 -22.86 -21.41
C LEU A 15 -5.39 -22.29 -20.22
N VAL A 16 -4.10 -21.97 -20.38
CA VAL A 16 -3.30 -21.33 -19.33
C VAL A 16 -3.88 -19.96 -18.97
N MET A 17 -4.26 -19.17 -19.95
CA MET A 17 -4.89 -17.86 -19.71
C MET A 17 -6.20 -18.00 -18.95
N VAL A 18 -7.06 -18.92 -19.33
CA VAL A 18 -8.34 -19.19 -18.63
C VAL A 18 -8.09 -19.66 -17.20
N ALA A 19 -7.11 -20.54 -16.98
CA ALA A 19 -6.75 -21.01 -15.65
C ALA A 19 -6.21 -19.85 -14.76
N VAL A 20 -5.38 -18.98 -15.31
CA VAL A 20 -4.87 -17.79 -14.60
C VAL A 20 -6.01 -16.83 -14.24
N ILE A 21 -6.88 -16.51 -15.19
CA ILE A 21 -8.04 -15.64 -14.96
C ILE A 21 -8.95 -16.26 -13.88
N GLY A 22 -9.28 -17.54 -14.00
CA GLY A 22 -10.08 -18.27 -13.04
C GLY A 22 -9.46 -18.27 -11.64
N GLY A 23 -8.16 -18.49 -11.55
CA GLY A 23 -7.41 -18.41 -10.30
C GLY A 23 -7.45 -17.02 -9.65
N VAL A 24 -7.25 -15.98 -10.45
CA VAL A 24 -7.35 -14.58 -9.97
C VAL A 24 -8.76 -14.28 -9.47
N LEU A 25 -9.80 -14.64 -10.22
CA LEU A 25 -11.20 -14.42 -9.82
C LEU A 25 -11.54 -15.19 -8.53
N TRP A 26 -11.06 -16.41 -8.40
CA TRP A 26 -11.23 -17.23 -7.20
C TRP A 26 -10.58 -16.59 -5.97
N VAL A 27 -9.34 -16.08 -6.12
CA VAL A 27 -8.65 -15.34 -5.05
C VAL A 27 -9.46 -14.10 -4.65
N PHE A 28 -9.90 -13.30 -5.63
CA PHE A 28 -10.70 -12.11 -5.35
C PHE A 28 -12.03 -12.44 -4.66
N TRP A 29 -12.66 -13.55 -5.04
CA TRP A 29 -13.90 -14.01 -4.42
C TRP A 29 -13.69 -14.49 -2.98
N THR A 30 -12.65 -15.32 -2.75
CA THR A 30 -12.37 -15.92 -1.44
C THR A 30 -11.91 -14.87 -0.43
N TYR A 31 -10.93 -14.03 -0.79
CA TYR A 31 -10.37 -13.04 0.11
C TYR A 31 -11.13 -11.71 0.13
N GLY A 32 -11.96 -11.47 -0.87
CA GLY A 32 -12.69 -10.22 -1.00
C GLY A 32 -13.88 -10.06 -0.06
N GLN A 33 -14.40 -11.15 0.53
CA GLN A 33 -15.57 -11.11 1.40
C GLN A 33 -15.24 -10.73 2.85
N GLU A 34 -14.04 -11.03 3.31
CA GLU A 34 -13.59 -10.80 4.69
C GLU A 34 -12.78 -9.50 4.85
N LEU A 35 -12.83 -8.60 3.85
CA LEU A 35 -12.04 -7.38 3.91
C LEU A 35 -12.70 -6.34 4.81
N PRO A 36 -11.91 -5.63 5.64
CA PRO A 36 -12.40 -4.54 6.46
C PRO A 36 -12.95 -3.39 5.59
N ASP A 37 -13.89 -2.65 6.17
CA ASP A 37 -14.47 -1.48 5.52
C ASP A 37 -13.45 -0.34 5.46
N TYR A 38 -13.13 0.09 4.25
CA TYR A 38 -12.21 1.20 3.99
C TYR A 38 -12.91 2.58 3.94
N SER A 39 -14.25 2.61 4.01
CA SER A 39 -15.00 3.88 3.98
C SER A 39 -14.66 4.79 5.16
N GLN A 40 -14.22 4.21 6.28
CA GLN A 40 -13.75 4.94 7.45
C GLN A 40 -12.56 5.86 7.14
N LEU A 41 -11.74 5.52 6.14
CA LEU A 41 -10.59 6.33 5.75
C LEU A 41 -10.99 7.68 5.10
N ALA A 42 -12.20 7.77 4.57
CA ALA A 42 -12.73 9.03 4.01
C ALA A 42 -12.92 10.12 5.08
N ARG A 43 -13.09 9.70 6.34
CA ARG A 43 -13.29 10.57 7.51
C ARG A 43 -12.16 10.38 8.53
N TYR A 44 -11.02 9.88 8.07
CA TYR A 44 -9.92 9.63 8.98
C TYR A 44 -9.42 10.95 9.57
N GLU A 45 -9.55 11.04 10.89
CA GLU A 45 -8.94 12.07 11.72
C GLU A 45 -7.84 11.40 12.54
N PRO A 46 -6.56 11.82 12.40
CA PRO A 46 -5.49 11.26 13.21
C PRO A 46 -5.78 11.44 14.69
N PRO A 47 -5.35 10.51 15.56
CA PRO A 47 -5.45 10.68 16.99
C PRO A 47 -4.69 11.94 17.40
N VAL A 48 -5.42 12.92 17.93
CA VAL A 48 -4.87 14.19 18.40
C VAL A 48 -4.47 14.10 19.86
N ALA A 49 -3.42 14.84 20.24
CA ALA A 49 -3.05 14.99 21.62
C ALA A 49 -4.11 15.78 22.40
N THR A 50 -4.53 15.28 23.56
CA THR A 50 -5.36 16.05 24.49
C THR A 50 -4.47 17.02 25.26
N ARG A 51 -4.69 18.33 25.07
CA ARG A 51 -3.94 19.39 25.78
C ARG A 51 -4.79 20.02 26.84
N ILE A 52 -4.27 20.07 28.05
CA ILE A 52 -4.89 20.73 29.19
C ILE A 52 -4.16 22.06 29.40
N HIS A 53 -4.92 23.16 29.42
CA HIS A 53 -4.40 24.50 29.63
C HIS A 53 -4.92 25.06 30.93
N ALA A 54 -4.10 25.84 31.63
CA ALA A 54 -4.51 26.66 32.76
C ALA A 54 -5.41 27.82 32.30
N GLY A 55 -6.12 28.46 33.23
CA GLY A 55 -6.97 29.62 32.95
C GLY A 55 -6.25 30.82 32.32
N ASN A 56 -4.92 30.89 32.42
CA ASN A 56 -4.05 31.89 31.80
C ASN A 56 -3.51 31.45 30.41
N GLY A 57 -3.96 30.31 29.87
CA GLY A 57 -3.53 29.77 28.58
C GLY A 57 -2.24 28.96 28.65
N ALA A 58 -1.57 28.82 29.78
CA ALA A 58 -0.34 28.02 29.90
C ALA A 58 -0.66 26.53 29.74
N LEU A 59 0.15 25.80 28.96
CA LEU A 59 0.01 24.34 28.81
C LEU A 59 0.40 23.66 30.14
N LEU A 60 -0.55 22.94 30.73
CA LEU A 60 -0.34 22.19 31.97
C LEU A 60 0.05 20.75 31.74
N ALA A 61 -0.61 20.10 30.77
CA ALA A 61 -0.33 18.72 30.44
C ALA A 61 -0.73 18.41 28.99
N GLU A 62 -0.01 17.48 28.38
CA GLU A 62 -0.33 16.91 27.07
C GLU A 62 -0.39 15.39 27.20
N PHE A 63 -1.54 14.82 26.86
CA PHE A 63 -1.76 13.38 26.84
C PHE A 63 -1.92 12.92 25.40
N ALA A 64 -0.96 12.16 24.91
CA ALA A 64 -0.99 11.56 23.59
C ALA A 64 -0.36 10.17 23.65
N THR A 65 -1.02 9.19 23.08
CA THR A 65 -0.43 7.88 22.84
C THR A 65 0.65 7.98 21.75
N GLN A 66 0.46 8.93 20.83
CA GLN A 66 1.38 9.26 19.74
C GLN A 66 1.26 10.76 19.46
N LYS A 67 2.40 11.43 19.35
CA LYS A 67 2.41 12.85 18.95
C LYS A 67 2.27 12.90 17.43
N ARG A 68 1.07 13.23 16.96
CA ARG A 68 0.77 13.37 15.54
C ARG A 68 0.19 14.75 15.27
N VAL A 69 0.68 15.38 14.23
CA VAL A 69 0.14 16.60 13.68
C VAL A 69 -0.28 16.31 12.25
N PHE A 70 -1.57 16.45 11.95
CA PHE A 70 -2.05 16.27 10.59
C PHE A 70 -1.57 17.43 9.71
N VAL A 71 -0.87 17.10 8.64
CA VAL A 71 -0.39 18.06 7.64
C VAL A 71 -1.16 17.82 6.33
N PRO A 72 -1.97 18.78 5.88
CA PRO A 72 -2.58 18.70 4.56
C PRO A 72 -1.51 18.58 3.47
N THR A 73 -1.73 17.75 2.46
CA THR A 73 -0.75 17.50 1.39
C THR A 73 -0.24 18.78 0.73
N LYS A 74 -1.10 19.82 0.63
CA LYS A 74 -0.73 21.13 0.10
C LYS A 74 0.30 21.90 0.94
N ALA A 75 0.43 21.57 2.22
CA ALA A 75 1.40 22.18 3.12
C ALA A 75 2.72 21.40 3.18
N ILE A 76 2.78 20.21 2.57
CA ILE A 76 3.99 19.39 2.49
C ILE A 76 4.85 19.88 1.32
N PRO A 77 6.14 20.16 1.54
CA PRO A 77 7.04 20.59 0.47
C PRO A 77 7.09 19.55 -0.67
N PRO A 78 7.00 19.97 -1.95
CA PRO A 78 7.02 19.04 -3.09
C PRO A 78 8.25 18.11 -3.10
N ILE A 79 9.41 18.64 -2.74
CA ILE A 79 10.65 17.86 -2.67
C ILE A 79 10.57 16.68 -1.70
N LEU A 80 9.82 16.83 -0.61
CA LEU A 80 9.61 15.75 0.36
C LEU A 80 8.68 14.68 -0.22
N ILE A 81 7.62 15.10 -0.89
CA ILE A 81 6.73 14.18 -1.62
C ILE A 81 7.51 13.39 -2.65
N ASP A 82 8.31 14.06 -3.49
CA ASP A 82 9.12 13.44 -4.53
C ASP A 82 10.14 12.45 -3.94
N ALA A 83 10.72 12.76 -2.79
CA ALA A 83 11.64 11.86 -2.10
C ALA A 83 10.95 10.54 -1.67
N PHE A 84 9.75 10.61 -1.07
CA PHE A 84 8.98 9.42 -0.73
C PHE A 84 8.55 8.63 -1.96
N LEU A 85 8.07 9.30 -3.00
CA LEU A 85 7.69 8.64 -4.26
C LEU A 85 8.90 7.96 -4.91
N ALA A 86 10.05 8.60 -4.94
CA ALA A 86 11.26 8.03 -5.51
C ALA A 86 11.78 6.82 -4.74
N ALA A 87 11.63 6.81 -3.41
CA ALA A 87 12.09 5.74 -2.56
C ALA A 87 11.14 4.54 -2.53
N GLU A 88 9.83 4.80 -2.45
CA GLU A 88 8.83 3.78 -2.15
C GLU A 88 8.02 3.35 -3.38
N ASP A 89 7.63 4.29 -4.24
CA ASP A 89 6.68 4.02 -5.33
C ASP A 89 6.77 5.03 -6.47
N LYS A 90 7.77 4.88 -7.34
CA LYS A 90 8.04 5.81 -8.45
C LYS A 90 6.87 5.97 -9.43
N SER A 91 6.06 4.95 -9.56
CA SER A 91 4.91 4.88 -10.48
C SER A 91 3.58 5.12 -9.78
N PHE A 92 3.58 5.65 -8.55
CA PHE A 92 2.39 5.84 -7.72
C PHE A 92 1.21 6.43 -8.48
N PHE A 93 1.41 7.47 -9.27
CA PHE A 93 0.33 8.16 -9.98
C PHE A 93 -0.21 7.41 -11.20
N THR A 94 0.42 6.31 -11.62
CA THR A 94 0.09 5.62 -12.89
C THR A 94 -0.54 4.25 -12.71
N HIS A 95 -0.27 3.55 -11.59
CA HIS A 95 -0.82 2.21 -11.35
C HIS A 95 -2.12 2.26 -10.53
N PRO A 96 -3.00 1.24 -10.63
CA PRO A 96 -4.29 1.17 -9.94
C PRO A 96 -4.20 0.51 -8.54
N GLY A 97 -3.23 0.87 -7.72
CA GLY A 97 -3.04 0.36 -6.35
C GLY A 97 -1.97 -0.72 -6.21
N VAL A 98 -1.72 -1.50 -7.24
CA VAL A 98 -0.62 -2.47 -7.34
C VAL A 98 0.18 -2.15 -8.59
N ASP A 99 1.50 -2.21 -8.53
CA ASP A 99 2.39 -2.04 -9.69
C ASP A 99 2.89 -3.41 -10.18
N PRO A 100 2.28 -3.97 -11.26
CA PRO A 100 2.70 -5.27 -11.80
C PRO A 100 4.12 -5.25 -12.34
N VAL A 101 4.56 -4.11 -12.89
CA VAL A 101 5.91 -3.98 -13.47
C VAL A 101 6.97 -3.98 -12.36
N ALA A 102 6.73 -3.25 -11.29
CA ALA A 102 7.59 -3.26 -10.11
C ALA A 102 7.64 -4.65 -9.47
N LEU A 103 6.49 -5.35 -9.39
CA LEU A 103 6.41 -6.70 -8.85
C LEU A 103 7.25 -7.70 -9.68
N VAL A 104 7.12 -7.69 -11.00
CA VAL A 104 7.92 -8.55 -11.89
C VAL A 104 9.41 -8.21 -11.76
N ARG A 105 9.77 -6.93 -11.79
CA ARG A 105 11.16 -6.48 -11.64
C ARG A 105 11.76 -6.93 -10.31
N ALA A 106 11.05 -6.73 -9.20
CA ALA A 106 11.51 -7.16 -7.87
C ALA A 106 11.66 -8.68 -7.79
N SER A 107 10.72 -9.44 -8.36
CA SER A 107 10.78 -10.91 -8.40
C SER A 107 12.01 -11.40 -9.16
N LEU A 108 12.29 -10.85 -10.35
CA LEU A 108 13.47 -11.20 -11.14
C LEU A 108 14.77 -10.82 -10.43
N THR A 109 14.82 -9.62 -9.81
CA THR A 109 15.99 -9.16 -9.06
C THR A 109 16.25 -10.05 -7.83
N ASN A 110 15.20 -10.39 -7.10
CA ASN A 110 15.30 -11.26 -5.93
C ASN A 110 15.73 -12.68 -6.32
N LEU A 111 15.21 -13.20 -7.43
CA LEU A 111 15.63 -14.51 -7.97
C LEU A 111 17.12 -14.49 -8.35
N ALA A 112 17.59 -13.45 -9.03
CA ALA A 112 19.00 -13.29 -9.39
C ALA A 112 19.92 -13.07 -8.17
N ALA A 113 19.37 -12.57 -7.06
CA ALA A 113 20.10 -12.37 -5.81
C ALA A 113 20.10 -13.59 -4.89
N LEU A 114 19.46 -14.70 -5.25
CA LEU A 114 19.46 -15.93 -4.45
C LEU A 114 20.90 -16.41 -4.21
N GLY A 115 21.22 -16.69 -2.96
CA GLY A 115 22.56 -17.12 -2.55
C GLY A 115 23.60 -16.00 -2.39
N THR A 116 23.29 -14.74 -2.70
CA THR A 116 24.23 -13.61 -2.56
C THR A 116 24.22 -12.95 -1.17
N GLY A 117 23.30 -13.34 -0.29
CA GLY A 117 23.10 -12.72 1.03
C GLY A 117 22.49 -11.31 0.98
N ARG A 118 22.11 -10.81 -0.18
CA ARG A 118 21.43 -9.51 -0.31
C ARG A 118 20.00 -9.60 0.22
N ARG A 119 19.54 -8.52 0.85
CA ARG A 119 18.13 -8.43 1.29
C ARG A 119 17.21 -8.36 0.09
N PRO A 120 16.07 -9.07 0.11
CA PRO A 120 15.08 -8.97 -0.96
C PRO A 120 14.56 -7.53 -1.13
N ILE A 121 14.38 -7.14 -2.38
CA ILE A 121 13.77 -5.85 -2.72
C ILE A 121 12.26 -6.00 -2.65
N GLY A 122 11.59 -5.09 -1.94
CA GLY A 122 10.14 -5.01 -1.89
C GLY A 122 9.53 -4.36 -3.14
N ALA A 123 8.29 -4.74 -3.46
CA ALA A 123 7.51 -4.13 -4.53
C ALA A 123 6.12 -3.68 -4.03
N SER A 124 6.02 -3.36 -2.74
CA SER A 124 4.76 -2.86 -2.16
C SER A 124 4.59 -1.40 -2.52
N THR A 125 3.41 -1.05 -3.04
CA THR A 125 3.05 0.32 -3.37
C THR A 125 2.68 1.13 -2.12
N ILE A 126 2.66 2.45 -2.24
CA ILE A 126 2.17 3.36 -1.18
C ILE A 126 0.74 2.99 -0.79
N THR A 127 -0.14 2.70 -1.75
CA THR A 127 -1.52 2.31 -1.47
C THR A 127 -1.61 0.99 -0.68
N GLN A 128 -0.76 0.01 -0.99
CA GLN A 128 -0.68 -1.23 -0.21
C GLN A 128 -0.18 -0.98 1.22
N GLN A 129 0.75 -0.05 1.41
CA GLN A 129 1.23 0.33 2.75
C GLN A 129 0.13 1.01 3.56
N VAL A 130 -0.68 1.90 2.95
CA VAL A 130 -1.85 2.50 3.60
C VAL A 130 -2.85 1.41 3.98
N ALA A 131 -3.21 0.52 3.06
CA ALA A 131 -4.13 -0.60 3.34
C ALA A 131 -3.64 -1.46 4.53
N LYS A 132 -2.34 -1.77 4.57
CA LYS A 132 -1.72 -2.50 5.68
C LYS A 132 -1.84 -1.75 7.00
N ASN A 133 -1.43 -0.50 7.04
CA ASN A 133 -1.29 0.25 8.29
C ASN A 133 -2.62 0.60 8.95
N PHE A 134 -3.67 0.82 8.14
CA PHE A 134 -4.98 1.24 8.63
C PHE A 134 -5.98 0.09 8.81
N LEU A 135 -5.87 -0.93 7.99
CA LEU A 135 -6.96 -1.90 7.81
C LEU A 135 -6.57 -3.34 8.17
N LEU A 136 -5.28 -3.66 8.31
CA LEU A 136 -4.84 -5.04 8.50
C LEU A 136 -3.97 -5.19 9.76
N SER A 137 -3.86 -6.43 10.24
CA SER A 137 -2.94 -6.78 11.33
C SER A 137 -1.48 -6.80 10.88
N ASN A 138 -0.55 -6.69 11.85
CA ASN A 138 0.89 -6.72 11.57
C ASN A 138 1.46 -8.14 11.34
N GLU A 139 0.62 -9.17 11.26
CA GLU A 139 1.08 -10.53 10.99
C GLU A 139 1.71 -10.65 9.60
N LEU A 140 2.87 -11.30 9.55
CA LEU A 140 3.56 -11.59 8.30
C LEU A 140 2.98 -12.87 7.69
N SER A 141 1.98 -12.73 6.82
CA SER A 141 1.37 -13.86 6.13
C SER A 141 1.12 -13.55 4.64
N VAL A 142 1.05 -14.61 3.84
CA VAL A 142 0.67 -14.51 2.42
C VAL A 142 -0.76 -13.99 2.29
N ASP A 143 -1.66 -14.47 3.16
CA ASP A 143 -3.07 -14.05 3.21
C ASP A 143 -3.20 -12.55 3.40
N ARG A 144 -2.42 -11.98 4.35
CA ARG A 144 -2.38 -10.53 4.54
C ARG A 144 -1.91 -9.82 3.27
N LYS A 145 -0.90 -10.37 2.56
CA LYS A 145 -0.38 -9.74 1.34
C LYS A 145 -1.38 -9.74 0.19
N ILE A 146 -2.19 -10.79 0.10
CA ILE A 146 -3.32 -10.85 -0.85
C ILE A 146 -4.38 -9.81 -0.47
N LYS A 147 -4.77 -9.74 0.80
CA LYS A 147 -5.73 -8.75 1.31
C LYS A 147 -5.25 -7.31 1.08
N GLU A 148 -3.96 -7.02 1.32
CA GLU A 148 -3.35 -5.71 0.98
C GLU A 148 -3.55 -5.34 -0.49
N ALA A 149 -3.26 -6.27 -1.41
CA ALA A 149 -3.39 -6.01 -2.84
C ALA A 149 -4.83 -5.75 -3.26
N ILE A 150 -5.79 -6.53 -2.75
CA ILE A 150 -7.21 -6.35 -3.06
C ILE A 150 -7.71 -5.02 -2.48
N LEU A 151 -7.37 -4.70 -1.23
CA LEU A 151 -7.74 -3.45 -0.60
C LEU A 151 -7.14 -2.25 -1.34
N ALA A 152 -5.87 -2.33 -1.74
CA ALA A 152 -5.22 -1.27 -2.51
C ALA A 152 -5.99 -0.97 -3.81
N ILE A 153 -6.39 -1.99 -4.56
CA ILE A 153 -7.19 -1.81 -5.80
C ILE A 153 -8.57 -1.21 -5.49
N ARG A 154 -9.22 -1.61 -4.39
CA ARG A 154 -10.52 -1.04 -3.99
C ARG A 154 -10.38 0.40 -3.53
N MET A 155 -9.34 0.71 -2.75
CA MET A 155 -9.07 2.07 -2.28
C MET A 155 -8.82 3.05 -3.44
N GLU A 156 -8.08 2.65 -4.47
CA GLU A 156 -7.83 3.49 -5.66
C GLU A 156 -9.10 3.80 -6.48
N ARG A 157 -10.14 3.01 -6.31
CA ARG A 157 -11.45 3.30 -6.92
C ARG A 157 -12.29 4.27 -6.09
N ALA A 158 -12.03 4.33 -4.78
CA ALA A 158 -12.81 5.13 -3.84
C ALA A 158 -12.14 6.46 -3.47
N PHE A 159 -10.81 6.52 -3.52
CA PHE A 159 -10.01 7.67 -3.11
C PHE A 159 -9.13 8.17 -4.25
N SER A 160 -8.94 9.47 -4.31
CA SER A 160 -7.94 10.06 -5.23
C SER A 160 -6.52 9.75 -4.77
N LYS A 161 -5.57 9.77 -5.69
CA LYS A 161 -4.14 9.62 -5.40
C LYS A 161 -3.65 10.58 -4.30
N GLN A 162 -4.13 11.83 -4.35
CA GLN A 162 -3.79 12.85 -3.35
C GLN A 162 -4.30 12.50 -1.96
N GLN A 163 -5.49 11.93 -1.85
CA GLN A 163 -6.03 11.46 -0.56
C GLN A 163 -5.23 10.29 0.00
N ILE A 164 -4.89 9.30 -0.85
CA ILE A 164 -4.07 8.15 -0.46
C ILE A 164 -2.67 8.61 -0.01
N LEU A 165 -2.07 9.55 -0.75
CA LEU A 165 -0.76 10.11 -0.40
C LEU A 165 -0.82 10.90 0.91
N ALA A 166 -1.90 11.66 1.15
CA ALA A 166 -2.10 12.35 2.42
C ALA A 166 -2.18 11.38 3.60
N LEU A 167 -2.95 10.30 3.46
CA LEU A 167 -3.03 9.24 4.47
C LEU A 167 -1.65 8.63 4.73
N TYR A 168 -0.92 8.30 3.67
CA TYR A 168 0.42 7.73 3.78
C TYR A 168 1.38 8.64 4.54
N LEU A 169 1.53 9.90 4.10
CA LEU A 169 2.49 10.84 4.66
C LEU A 169 2.17 11.25 6.11
N ASN A 170 0.92 11.16 6.53
CA ASN A 170 0.51 11.42 7.90
C ASN A 170 0.60 10.19 8.82
N GLU A 171 0.74 8.98 8.26
CA GLU A 171 0.74 7.73 9.03
C GLU A 171 2.09 7.01 9.04
N ILE A 172 2.96 7.27 8.06
CA ILE A 172 4.22 6.54 7.94
C ILE A 172 5.05 6.60 9.22
N TYR A 173 5.50 5.43 9.70
CA TYR A 173 6.42 5.35 10.83
C TYR A 173 7.86 5.60 10.36
N LEU A 174 8.48 6.63 10.89
CA LEU A 174 9.84 7.05 10.53
C LEU A 174 10.90 6.65 11.56
N GLY A 175 10.52 5.87 12.56
CA GLY A 175 11.42 5.47 13.63
C GLY A 175 11.32 6.34 14.88
N TYR A 176 11.94 5.90 15.96
CA TYR A 176 11.99 6.62 17.26
C TYR A 176 10.64 7.11 17.80
N GLY A 177 9.56 6.39 17.49
CA GLY A 177 8.20 6.78 17.90
C GLY A 177 7.60 7.92 17.08
N SER A 178 8.24 8.34 16.00
CA SER A 178 7.77 9.41 15.10
C SER A 178 6.90 8.85 13.99
N TYR A 179 5.74 9.44 13.84
CA TYR A 179 4.74 9.11 12.82
C TYR A 179 4.40 10.36 12.01
N GLY A 180 4.27 10.18 10.70
CA GLY A 180 4.00 11.27 9.79
C GLY A 180 5.22 12.15 9.51
N VAL A 181 5.03 13.11 8.60
CA VAL A 181 6.08 14.02 8.10
C VAL A 181 6.04 15.41 8.75
N ALA A 182 5.25 15.55 9.85
CA ALA A 182 5.13 16.81 10.58
C ALA A 182 6.33 17.07 11.51
#